data_8ee351c692e4888ac2c19cb70ad98f82
#
_entry.id   8ee351c692e4888ac2c19cb70ad98f82
#
_cell.length_a   1.000
_cell.length_b   1.000
_cell.length_c   1.000
_cell.angle_alpha   90.00
_cell.angle_beta   90.00
_cell.angle_gamma   90.00
#
_symmetry.space_group_name_H-M   'P 1'
#
loop_
_entity.id
_entity.type
_entity.pdbx_description
1 polymer ?
#
loop_
_entity_poly.entity_id
_entity_poly.type
_entity_poly.pdbx_seq_one_letter_code
_entity_poly.pdbx_strand_id
1 'polypeptide(L)'
;MQTYGNPDTTYGWWAGNSGVANRSGKFIAAHVAHAGLIVFWAGAFTLFELSRFDPSVPMGHQPLIVLPHLATLGIGFDANGVAMGDTKPVLAIAIVHLVSSMVLAAGGLLHSLLLPGNLEDSDIARARKFNIEWDNPDKLTFILGHHLLFLGFAVIAFVEWARVHGIYDPAIGAVRQVEYELNLAKIWNHQTDFLTIDSLEEVMGGHAFLAFVEITGGAWHIATKQVGEFTKFKGKGLLSAEAVLSWSLAGIGWMAIIAAFWSAANTTVYPVEYFGEPLELKFSISPYWIDTVDLPDGEFTSRAWLANVHYYFGSVSYTHLTLPTIYSV
;
A
#
# COMPACT_ATOMS: atom_id res chain seq x y z
N MET A 1 0.95 -33.36 -10.60
CA MET A 1 0.53 -32.02 -10.17
C MET A 1 0.51 -31.13 -11.41
N GLN A 2 -0.64 -30.66 -11.83
CA GLN A 2 -0.69 -29.62 -12.84
C GLN A 2 -0.15 -28.32 -12.18
N THR A 3 0.98 -27.87 -12.63
CA THR A 3 1.49 -26.55 -12.23
C THR A 3 0.65 -25.50 -12.93
N TYR A 4 0.08 -24.59 -12.19
CA TYR A 4 -0.51 -23.37 -12.70
C TYR A 4 0.49 -22.69 -13.63
N GLY A 5 0.01 -22.03 -14.68
CA GLY A 5 0.87 -21.46 -15.70
C GLY A 5 1.42 -22.46 -16.70
N ASN A 6 1.04 -23.72 -16.63
CA ASN A 6 1.28 -24.63 -17.74
C ASN A 6 0.55 -24.06 -18.98
N PRO A 7 1.24 -23.84 -20.11
CA PRO A 7 0.65 -23.30 -21.33
C PRO A 7 -0.53 -24.14 -21.84
N ASP A 8 -0.60 -25.42 -21.46
CA ASP A 8 -1.68 -26.34 -21.81
C ASP A 8 -2.88 -26.29 -20.85
N THR A 9 -2.83 -25.49 -19.79
CA THR A 9 -3.92 -25.39 -18.82
C THR A 9 -4.93 -24.33 -19.28
N THR A 10 -6.18 -24.73 -19.44
CA THR A 10 -7.30 -23.83 -19.73
C THR A 10 -7.89 -23.32 -18.41
N TYR A 11 -7.79 -22.02 -18.19
CA TYR A 11 -8.42 -21.36 -17.05
C TYR A 11 -9.84 -20.88 -17.41
N GLY A 12 -10.75 -20.90 -16.44
CA GLY A 12 -12.02 -20.19 -16.60
C GLY A 12 -11.77 -18.68 -16.77
N TRP A 13 -12.71 -17.97 -17.38
CA TRP A 13 -12.58 -16.52 -17.62
C TRP A 13 -12.29 -15.72 -16.33
N TRP A 14 -12.81 -16.17 -15.20
CA TRP A 14 -12.64 -15.57 -13.87
C TRP A 14 -11.21 -15.75 -13.28
N ALA A 15 -10.42 -16.64 -13.85
CA ALA A 15 -9.02 -16.88 -13.50
C ALA A 15 -8.08 -16.76 -14.73
N GLY A 16 -8.55 -16.14 -15.81
CA GLY A 16 -7.82 -16.05 -17.08
C GLY A 16 -6.45 -15.39 -16.97
N ASN A 17 -6.29 -14.43 -16.05
CA ASN A 17 -5.01 -13.78 -15.78
C ASN A 17 -3.94 -14.74 -15.24
N SER A 18 -4.30 -15.87 -14.67
CA SER A 18 -3.34 -16.91 -14.24
C SER A 18 -2.54 -17.48 -15.41
N GLY A 19 -3.04 -17.40 -16.62
CA GLY A 19 -2.34 -17.83 -17.84
C GLY A 19 -1.09 -17.01 -18.19
N VAL A 20 -0.92 -15.82 -17.59
CA VAL A 20 0.29 -14.98 -17.82
C VAL A 20 1.32 -15.08 -16.70
N ALA A 21 1.07 -15.86 -15.65
CA ALA A 21 1.99 -15.99 -14.52
C ALA A 21 3.38 -16.48 -14.92
N ASN A 22 3.48 -17.38 -15.91
CA ASN A 22 4.74 -17.91 -16.44
C ASN A 22 5.18 -17.21 -17.75
N ARG A 23 4.59 -16.08 -18.08
CA ARG A 23 4.96 -15.25 -19.23
C ARG A 23 5.54 -13.95 -18.71
N SER A 24 6.83 -13.92 -18.47
CA SER A 24 7.53 -12.84 -17.75
C SER A 24 7.26 -11.44 -18.31
N GLY A 25 7.22 -11.28 -19.62
CA GLY A 25 6.90 -10.00 -20.27
C GLY A 25 5.46 -9.57 -20.05
N LYS A 26 4.49 -10.48 -20.18
CA LYS A 26 3.08 -10.22 -19.92
C LYS A 26 2.80 -9.96 -18.44
N PHE A 27 3.45 -10.72 -17.56
CA PHE A 27 3.33 -10.58 -16.12
C PHE A 27 3.78 -9.17 -15.67
N ILE A 28 4.96 -8.73 -16.09
CA ILE A 28 5.47 -7.39 -15.77
C ILE A 28 4.60 -6.31 -16.40
N ALA A 29 4.17 -6.48 -17.65
CA ALA A 29 3.30 -5.53 -18.33
C ALA A 29 1.97 -5.32 -17.57
N ALA A 30 1.36 -6.41 -17.09
CA ALA A 30 0.14 -6.34 -16.29
C ALA A 30 0.36 -5.57 -14.97
N HIS A 31 1.50 -5.78 -14.31
CA HIS A 31 1.85 -5.06 -13.08
C HIS A 31 2.10 -3.57 -13.34
N VAL A 32 2.77 -3.21 -14.42
CA VAL A 32 2.97 -1.80 -14.80
C VAL A 32 1.64 -1.13 -15.14
N ALA A 33 0.75 -1.80 -15.88
CA ALA A 33 -0.59 -1.29 -16.17
C ALA A 33 -1.43 -1.10 -14.90
N HIS A 34 -1.36 -2.06 -13.96
CA HIS A 34 -2.05 -1.95 -12.68
C HIS A 34 -1.48 -0.83 -11.80
N ALA A 35 -0.17 -0.63 -11.80
CA ALA A 35 0.46 0.53 -11.17
C ALA A 35 -0.08 1.84 -11.77
N GLY A 36 -0.28 1.89 -13.09
CA GLY A 36 -0.93 3.01 -13.76
C GLY A 36 -2.34 3.28 -13.23
N LEU A 37 -3.15 2.24 -12.98
CA LEU A 37 -4.49 2.38 -12.39
C LEU A 37 -4.44 2.91 -10.96
N ILE A 38 -3.51 2.44 -10.14
CA ILE A 38 -3.34 2.92 -8.75
C ILE A 38 -2.97 4.40 -8.74
N VAL A 39 -2.01 4.80 -9.56
CA VAL A 39 -1.54 6.18 -9.65
C VAL A 39 -2.62 7.09 -10.26
N PHE A 40 -3.40 6.57 -11.23
CA PHE A 40 -4.56 7.27 -11.79
C PHE A 40 -5.61 7.56 -10.72
N TRP A 41 -5.96 6.56 -9.90
CA TRP A 41 -6.91 6.75 -8.80
C TRP A 41 -6.42 7.85 -7.85
N ALA A 42 -5.15 7.83 -7.46
CA ALA A 42 -4.59 8.85 -6.58
C ALA A 42 -4.74 10.26 -7.14
N GLY A 43 -4.46 10.46 -8.42
CA GLY A 43 -4.60 11.77 -9.07
C GLY A 43 -6.05 12.19 -9.27
N ALA A 44 -6.87 11.31 -9.84
CA ALA A 44 -8.26 11.60 -10.17
C ALA A 44 -9.11 11.83 -8.92
N PHE A 45 -8.91 11.02 -7.88
CA PHE A 45 -9.67 11.15 -6.64
C PHE A 45 -9.28 12.40 -5.86
N THR A 46 -8.01 12.77 -5.89
CA THR A 46 -7.55 14.05 -5.31
C THR A 46 -8.24 15.24 -5.99
N LEU A 47 -8.32 15.26 -7.32
CA LEU A 47 -9.05 16.31 -8.05
C LEU A 47 -10.54 16.30 -7.73
N PHE A 48 -11.13 15.13 -7.67
CA PHE A 48 -12.53 14.97 -7.32
C PHE A 48 -12.84 15.56 -5.94
N GLU A 49 -12.04 15.21 -4.94
CA GLU A 49 -12.22 15.74 -3.57
C GLU A 49 -11.97 17.25 -3.52
N LEU A 50 -10.93 17.76 -4.19
CA LEU A 50 -10.69 19.21 -4.27
C LEU A 50 -11.89 19.97 -4.87
N SER A 51 -12.57 19.38 -5.84
CA SER A 51 -13.75 20.00 -6.46
C SER A 51 -14.96 20.04 -5.54
N ARG A 52 -15.00 19.21 -4.52
CA ARG A 52 -16.12 19.07 -3.57
C ARG A 52 -15.82 19.65 -2.19
N PHE A 53 -14.56 19.96 -1.92
CA PHE A 53 -14.15 20.49 -0.63
C PHE A 53 -14.79 21.85 -0.36
N ASP A 54 -15.49 21.97 0.77
CA ASP A 54 -16.06 23.23 1.25
C ASP A 54 -15.22 23.74 2.44
N PRO A 55 -14.48 24.83 2.28
CA PRO A 55 -13.67 25.39 3.35
C PRO A 55 -14.49 25.98 4.53
N SER A 56 -15.79 26.15 4.37
CA SER A 56 -16.68 26.62 5.44
C SER A 56 -17.14 25.51 6.37
N VAL A 57 -16.96 24.24 5.97
CA VAL A 57 -17.33 23.05 6.72
C VAL A 57 -16.07 22.38 7.26
N PRO A 58 -16.02 21.99 8.55
CA PRO A 58 -14.88 21.24 9.08
C PRO A 58 -14.59 19.99 8.23
N MET A 59 -13.30 19.73 7.93
CA MET A 59 -12.90 18.61 7.05
C MET A 59 -13.39 17.25 7.58
N GLY A 60 -13.35 17.03 8.90
CA GLY A 60 -13.86 15.80 9.53
C GLY A 60 -15.38 15.58 9.38
N HIS A 61 -16.11 16.60 8.96
CA HIS A 61 -17.55 16.52 8.67
C HIS A 61 -17.86 16.38 7.18
N GLN A 62 -16.83 16.18 6.35
CA GLN A 62 -16.97 15.94 4.92
C GLN A 62 -16.52 14.51 4.58
N PRO A 63 -17.14 13.84 3.60
CA PRO A 63 -16.79 12.46 3.24
C PRO A 63 -15.54 12.41 2.34
N LEU A 64 -14.42 12.95 2.82
CA LEU A 64 -13.15 13.03 2.13
C LEU A 64 -12.20 11.96 2.66
N ILE A 65 -11.44 11.30 1.80
CA ILE A 65 -10.48 10.27 2.20
C ILE A 65 -9.03 10.60 1.82
N VAL A 66 -8.78 11.35 0.76
CA VAL A 66 -7.44 11.73 0.32
C VAL A 66 -6.98 13.02 0.97
N LEU A 67 -7.79 14.08 0.94
CA LEU A 67 -7.42 15.38 1.51
C LEU A 67 -7.08 15.33 3.00
N PRO A 68 -7.80 14.57 3.85
CA PRO A 68 -7.42 14.39 5.24
C PRO A 68 -6.01 13.82 5.44
N HIS A 69 -5.57 12.90 4.60
CA HIS A 69 -4.21 12.35 4.65
C HIS A 69 -3.16 13.39 4.24
N LEU A 70 -3.45 14.19 3.22
CA LEU A 70 -2.53 15.26 2.80
C LEU A 70 -2.42 16.34 3.87
N ALA A 71 -3.51 16.73 4.50
CA ALA A 71 -3.51 17.65 5.62
C ALA A 71 -2.70 17.09 6.81
N THR A 72 -2.86 15.82 7.12
CA THR A 72 -2.07 15.15 8.17
C THR A 72 -0.57 15.18 7.86
N LEU A 73 -0.18 15.09 6.59
CA LEU A 73 1.21 15.23 6.14
C LEU A 73 1.70 16.68 6.07
N GLY A 74 0.91 17.65 6.50
CA GLY A 74 1.26 19.07 6.48
C GLY A 74 1.18 19.72 5.09
N ILE A 75 0.47 19.09 4.15
CA ILE A 75 0.33 19.56 2.77
C ILE A 75 -0.97 20.34 2.61
N GLY A 76 -0.92 21.49 1.92
CA GLY A 76 -2.09 22.32 1.63
C GLY A 76 -2.36 23.41 2.66
N PHE A 77 -1.46 23.65 3.61
CA PHE A 77 -1.60 24.71 4.59
C PHE A 77 -1.25 26.08 4.01
N ASP A 78 -2.05 27.08 4.36
CA ASP A 78 -1.75 28.47 4.04
C ASP A 78 -0.78 29.10 5.08
N ALA A 79 -0.44 30.38 4.87
CA ALA A 79 0.44 31.12 5.75
C ALA A 79 -0.14 31.33 7.18
N ASN A 80 -1.45 31.15 7.36
CA ASN A 80 -2.12 31.28 8.65
C ASN A 80 -2.27 29.91 9.34
N GLY A 81 -1.77 28.83 8.73
CA GLY A 81 -1.88 27.49 9.27
C GLY A 81 -3.24 26.83 9.03
N VAL A 82 -4.01 27.31 8.06
CA VAL A 82 -5.31 26.75 7.70
C VAL A 82 -5.13 25.61 6.72
N ALA A 83 -5.60 24.43 7.07
CA ALA A 83 -5.55 23.25 6.22
C ALA A 83 -6.40 23.46 4.94
N MET A 84 -5.84 23.11 3.79
CA MET A 84 -6.42 23.36 2.46
C MET A 84 -6.65 24.84 2.14
N GLY A 85 -6.04 25.75 2.90
CA GLY A 85 -6.03 27.18 2.57
C GLY A 85 -5.14 27.51 1.36
N ASP A 86 -4.12 26.70 1.08
CA ASP A 86 -3.38 26.70 -0.20
C ASP A 86 -3.53 25.35 -0.90
N THR A 87 -4.36 25.33 -1.92
CA THR A 87 -4.64 24.11 -2.70
C THR A 87 -3.64 23.84 -3.82
N LYS A 88 -2.71 24.76 -4.12
CA LYS A 88 -1.75 24.60 -5.22
C LYS A 88 -0.85 23.37 -5.08
N PRO A 89 -0.25 23.07 -3.91
CA PRO A 89 0.53 21.85 -3.74
C PRO A 89 -0.31 20.59 -3.96
N VAL A 90 -1.55 20.58 -3.51
CA VAL A 90 -2.48 19.44 -3.67
C VAL A 90 -2.83 19.25 -5.14
N LEU A 91 -3.11 20.33 -5.86
CA LEU A 91 -3.35 20.29 -7.31
C LEU A 91 -2.11 19.76 -8.05
N ALA A 92 -0.93 20.21 -7.69
CA ALA A 92 0.32 19.74 -8.28
C ALA A 92 0.51 18.23 -8.09
N ILE A 93 0.24 17.72 -6.88
CA ILE A 93 0.27 16.28 -6.57
C ILE A 93 -0.71 15.52 -7.47
N ALA A 94 -1.94 16.00 -7.58
CA ALA A 94 -2.96 15.36 -8.42
C ALA A 94 -2.53 15.29 -9.90
N ILE A 95 -2.03 16.39 -10.45
CA ILE A 95 -1.60 16.46 -11.87
C ILE A 95 -0.39 15.55 -12.11
N VAL A 96 0.61 15.55 -11.24
CA VAL A 96 1.79 14.67 -11.35
C VAL A 96 1.37 13.20 -11.37
N HIS A 97 0.43 12.81 -10.50
CA HIS A 97 -0.10 11.45 -10.50
C HIS A 97 -0.85 11.12 -11.80
N LEU A 98 -1.70 12.01 -12.32
CA LEU A 98 -2.39 11.78 -13.58
C LEU A 98 -1.43 11.64 -14.75
N VAL A 99 -0.42 12.50 -14.86
CA VAL A 99 0.60 12.41 -15.92
C VAL A 99 1.39 11.11 -15.79
N SER A 100 1.83 10.78 -14.58
CA SER A 100 2.57 9.53 -14.31
C SER A 100 1.73 8.29 -14.65
N SER A 101 0.43 8.33 -14.36
CA SER A 101 -0.48 7.22 -14.69
C SER A 101 -0.57 6.97 -16.20
N MET A 102 -0.61 8.03 -17.01
CA MET A 102 -0.62 7.90 -18.47
C MET A 102 0.66 7.25 -19.00
N VAL A 103 1.82 7.63 -18.44
CA VAL A 103 3.11 7.04 -18.82
C VAL A 103 3.15 5.56 -18.44
N LEU A 104 2.70 5.21 -17.23
CA LEU A 104 2.62 3.82 -16.79
C LEU A 104 1.64 2.99 -17.61
N ALA A 105 0.46 3.54 -17.93
CA ALA A 105 -0.52 2.87 -18.77
C ALA A 105 0.02 2.62 -20.18
N ALA A 106 0.65 3.62 -20.79
CA ALA A 106 1.29 3.48 -22.10
C ALA A 106 2.40 2.44 -22.07
N GLY A 107 3.24 2.44 -21.04
CA GLY A 107 4.29 1.44 -20.84
C GLY A 107 3.74 0.02 -20.66
N GLY A 108 2.70 -0.14 -19.85
CA GLY A 108 2.02 -1.42 -19.65
C GLY A 108 1.42 -1.96 -20.95
N LEU A 109 0.76 -1.11 -21.73
CA LEU A 109 0.21 -1.49 -23.04
C LEU A 109 1.32 -1.83 -24.05
N LEU A 110 2.39 -1.03 -24.13
CA LEU A 110 3.53 -1.29 -25.00
C LEU A 110 4.14 -2.67 -24.71
N HIS A 111 4.45 -2.93 -23.44
CA HIS A 111 5.04 -4.19 -23.03
C HIS A 111 4.08 -5.39 -23.20
N SER A 112 2.78 -5.17 -23.08
CA SER A 112 1.79 -6.23 -23.26
C SER A 112 1.55 -6.58 -24.74
N LEU A 113 1.51 -5.59 -25.62
CA LEU A 113 1.02 -5.77 -26.98
C LEU A 113 2.12 -5.85 -28.03
N LEU A 114 3.22 -5.13 -27.84
CA LEU A 114 4.25 -4.92 -28.86
C LEU A 114 5.60 -5.54 -28.56
N LEU A 115 5.84 -5.93 -27.31
CA LEU A 115 7.10 -6.51 -26.90
C LEU A 115 6.97 -8.02 -26.61
N PRO A 116 8.08 -8.78 -26.53
CA PRO A 116 8.02 -10.21 -26.28
C PRO A 116 7.21 -10.57 -25.03
N GLY A 117 6.31 -11.53 -25.17
CA GLY A 117 5.50 -12.03 -24.05
C GLY A 117 6.32 -12.75 -22.99
N ASN A 118 7.44 -13.34 -23.41
CA ASN A 118 8.46 -13.93 -22.54
C ASN A 118 9.75 -13.14 -22.73
N LEU A 119 10.36 -12.68 -21.65
CA LEU A 119 11.59 -11.87 -21.72
C LEU A 119 12.81 -12.70 -22.13
N GLU A 120 12.74 -14.02 -21.97
CA GLU A 120 13.74 -14.97 -22.47
C GLU A 120 13.92 -14.88 -23.98
N ASP A 121 12.85 -14.59 -24.71
CA ASP A 121 12.81 -14.50 -26.15
C ASP A 121 13.30 -13.13 -26.68
N SER A 122 13.66 -12.20 -25.79
CA SER A 122 14.10 -10.87 -26.20
C SER A 122 15.50 -10.89 -26.79
N ASP A 123 15.71 -10.14 -27.87
CA ASP A 123 17.03 -9.89 -28.44
C ASP A 123 17.95 -9.09 -27.53
N ILE A 124 17.36 -8.36 -26.57
CA ILE A 124 18.08 -7.52 -25.62
C ILE A 124 18.55 -8.36 -24.43
N ALA A 125 19.87 -8.56 -24.30
CA ALA A 125 20.47 -9.37 -23.23
C ALA A 125 20.08 -8.88 -21.81
N ARG A 126 19.91 -7.56 -21.62
CA ARG A 126 19.48 -7.00 -20.33
C ARG A 126 18.04 -7.38 -20.02
N ALA A 127 17.14 -7.38 -21.00
CA ALA A 127 15.75 -7.76 -20.81
C ALA A 127 15.60 -9.22 -20.38
N ARG A 128 16.40 -10.12 -20.94
CA ARG A 128 16.40 -11.55 -20.56
C ARG A 128 16.71 -11.80 -19.08
N LYS A 129 17.41 -10.86 -18.42
CA LYS A 129 17.70 -10.98 -16.98
C LYS A 129 16.45 -10.77 -16.09
N PHE A 130 15.40 -10.17 -16.63
CA PHE A 130 14.15 -9.91 -15.91
C PHE A 130 13.11 -11.04 -16.09
N ASN A 131 13.47 -12.17 -16.71
CA ASN A 131 12.59 -13.33 -16.72
C ASN A 131 12.30 -13.80 -15.29
N ILE A 132 11.14 -14.42 -15.09
CA ILE A 132 10.68 -14.85 -13.76
C ILE A 132 10.73 -16.38 -13.71
N GLU A 133 11.37 -16.90 -12.67
CA GLU A 133 11.49 -18.32 -12.38
C GLU A 133 10.94 -18.57 -10.98
N TRP A 134 9.68 -18.97 -10.89
CA TRP A 134 8.98 -19.11 -9.61
C TRP A 134 9.52 -20.21 -8.70
N ASP A 135 10.21 -21.19 -9.25
CA ASP A 135 10.85 -22.29 -8.51
C ASP A 135 12.32 -22.04 -8.18
N ASN A 136 12.84 -20.87 -8.53
CA ASN A 136 14.22 -20.47 -8.28
C ASN A 136 14.31 -19.51 -7.09
N PRO A 137 14.65 -20.01 -5.89
CA PRO A 137 14.70 -19.17 -4.68
C PRO A 137 15.76 -18.08 -4.76
N ASP A 138 16.90 -18.31 -5.41
CA ASP A 138 17.95 -17.31 -5.56
C ASP A 138 17.48 -16.10 -6.37
N LYS A 139 16.66 -16.33 -7.38
CA LYS A 139 16.12 -15.28 -8.23
C LYS A 139 14.99 -14.52 -7.53
N LEU A 140 14.11 -15.24 -6.85
CA LEU A 140 13.02 -14.62 -6.10
C LEU A 140 13.55 -13.77 -4.94
N THR A 141 14.56 -14.23 -4.22
CA THR A 141 15.16 -13.45 -3.12
C THR A 141 15.88 -12.21 -3.63
N PHE A 142 16.52 -12.28 -4.80
CA PHE A 142 17.16 -11.15 -5.46
C PHE A 142 16.13 -10.06 -5.83
N ILE A 143 14.99 -10.46 -6.37
CA ILE A 143 13.87 -9.55 -6.69
C ILE A 143 13.31 -8.94 -5.40
N LEU A 144 13.05 -9.76 -4.38
CA LEU A 144 12.58 -9.32 -3.07
C LEU A 144 13.53 -8.27 -2.47
N GLY A 145 14.82 -8.52 -2.49
CA GLY A 145 15.82 -7.61 -1.93
C GLY A 145 15.80 -6.22 -2.58
N HIS A 146 15.62 -6.14 -3.90
CA HIS A 146 15.50 -4.84 -4.59
C HIS A 146 14.23 -4.09 -4.17
N HIS A 147 13.10 -4.79 -4.05
CA HIS A 147 11.85 -4.16 -3.61
C HIS A 147 11.92 -3.69 -2.16
N LEU A 148 12.58 -4.45 -1.27
CA LEU A 148 12.82 -4.01 0.11
C LEU A 148 13.71 -2.75 0.16
N LEU A 149 14.73 -2.65 -0.67
CA LEU A 149 15.54 -1.42 -0.76
C LEU A 149 14.70 -0.23 -1.20
N PHE A 150 13.87 -0.39 -2.24
CA PHE A 150 13.00 0.70 -2.70
C PHE A 150 12.03 1.16 -1.63
N LEU A 151 11.42 0.23 -0.92
CA LEU A 151 10.50 0.54 0.19
C LEU A 151 11.25 1.21 1.35
N GLY A 152 12.38 0.66 1.77
CA GLY A 152 13.16 1.23 2.87
C GLY A 152 13.64 2.66 2.59
N PHE A 153 14.10 2.96 1.38
CA PHE A 153 14.46 4.33 1.01
C PHE A 153 13.26 5.26 0.92
N ALA A 154 12.10 4.77 0.47
CA ALA A 154 10.87 5.56 0.49
C ALA A 154 10.41 5.89 1.92
N VAL A 155 10.52 4.94 2.84
CA VAL A 155 10.21 5.15 4.26
C VAL A 155 11.16 6.16 4.91
N ILE A 156 12.47 6.10 4.60
CA ILE A 156 13.42 7.12 5.08
C ILE A 156 13.06 8.51 4.53
N ALA A 157 12.70 8.61 3.25
CA ALA A 157 12.27 9.88 2.69
C ALA A 157 11.03 10.45 3.40
N PHE A 158 10.09 9.60 3.79
CA PHE A 158 8.94 9.99 4.60
C PHE A 158 9.34 10.48 6.00
N VAL A 159 10.21 9.77 6.69
CA VAL A 159 10.73 10.18 8.02
C VAL A 159 11.45 11.52 7.94
N GLU A 160 12.28 11.72 6.92
CA GLU A 160 12.97 13.00 6.68
C GLU A 160 12.00 14.12 6.31
N TRP A 161 10.92 13.81 5.59
CA TRP A 161 9.85 14.77 5.35
C TRP A 161 9.26 15.29 6.67
N ALA A 162 8.92 14.39 7.59
CA ALA A 162 8.38 14.74 8.89
C ALA A 162 9.38 15.56 9.73
N ARG A 163 10.68 15.25 9.62
CA ARG A 163 11.75 15.93 10.34
C ARG A 163 12.05 17.34 9.77
N VAL A 164 12.03 17.51 8.47
CA VAL A 164 12.46 18.75 7.81
C VAL A 164 11.27 19.67 7.53
N HIS A 165 10.24 19.16 6.90
CA HIS A 165 9.03 19.92 6.58
C HIS A 165 8.07 19.98 7.76
N GLY A 166 7.92 18.87 8.47
CA GLY A 166 6.93 18.69 9.53
C GLY A 166 5.66 18.04 9.04
N ILE A 167 4.91 17.50 10.00
CA ILE A 167 3.58 16.92 9.83
C ILE A 167 2.64 17.51 10.87
N TYR A 168 1.35 17.36 10.66
CA TYR A 168 0.34 17.88 11.57
C TYR A 168 0.32 17.09 12.88
N ASP A 169 0.39 17.82 14.00
CA ASP A 169 0.27 17.27 15.34
C ASP A 169 -1.06 17.71 15.96
N PRO A 170 -2.02 16.78 16.16
CA PRO A 170 -3.30 17.12 16.77
C PRO A 170 -3.17 17.58 18.22
N ALA A 171 -2.10 17.24 18.95
CA ALA A 171 -1.88 17.67 20.32
C ALA A 171 -1.66 19.20 20.44
N ILE A 172 -1.15 19.82 19.37
CA ILE A 172 -0.93 21.27 19.33
C ILE A 172 -1.77 21.98 18.24
N GLY A 173 -2.48 21.21 17.43
CA GLY A 173 -3.31 21.74 16.35
C GLY A 173 -2.51 22.45 15.23
N ALA A 174 -1.28 22.05 14.97
CA ALA A 174 -0.40 22.68 14.00
C ALA A 174 0.60 21.71 13.38
N VAL A 175 1.11 22.09 12.20
CA VAL A 175 2.23 21.38 11.58
C VAL A 175 3.51 21.69 12.37
N ARG A 176 4.23 20.63 12.75
CA ARG A 176 5.53 20.77 13.41
C ARG A 176 6.54 19.75 12.88
N GLN A 177 7.80 20.09 12.98
CA GLN A 177 8.89 19.15 12.75
C GLN A 177 8.90 18.08 13.84
N VAL A 178 9.12 16.82 13.43
CA VAL A 178 9.11 15.66 14.32
C VAL A 178 10.51 15.08 14.38
N GLU A 179 11.14 15.21 15.53
CA GLU A 179 12.38 14.50 15.80
C GLU A 179 12.09 13.04 16.13
N TYR A 180 12.96 12.14 15.73
CA TYR A 180 12.84 10.74 16.07
C TYR A 180 14.14 10.21 16.68
N GLU A 181 13.99 9.24 17.54
CA GLU A 181 15.11 8.60 18.23
C GLU A 181 15.05 7.09 17.97
N LEU A 182 16.14 6.53 17.45
CA LEU A 182 16.28 5.08 17.26
C LEU A 182 16.58 4.39 18.61
N ASN A 183 15.63 4.48 19.50
CA ASN A 183 15.65 3.83 20.78
C ASN A 183 14.53 2.80 20.84
N LEU A 184 14.89 1.51 20.80
CA LEU A 184 13.93 0.43 20.75
C LEU A 184 12.97 0.42 21.94
N ALA A 185 13.43 0.86 23.12
CA ALA A 185 12.57 0.94 24.30
C ALA A 185 11.48 2.03 24.16
N LYS A 186 11.76 3.11 23.41
CA LYS A 186 10.78 4.15 23.11
C LYS A 186 9.91 3.78 21.94
N ILE A 187 10.47 3.18 20.88
CA ILE A 187 9.74 2.75 19.69
C ILE A 187 8.66 1.74 20.05
N TRP A 188 8.91 0.85 20.99
CA TRP A 188 7.95 -0.16 21.42
C TRP A 188 7.28 0.13 22.78
N ASN A 189 7.04 1.39 23.06
CA ASN A 189 6.35 1.78 24.28
C ASN A 189 4.88 1.30 24.32
N HIS A 190 4.23 1.15 23.16
CA HIS A 190 2.86 0.66 22.98
C HIS A 190 2.81 -0.80 22.46
N GLN A 191 3.63 -1.70 23.00
CA GLN A 191 3.77 -3.07 22.50
C GLN A 191 2.48 -3.89 22.52
N THR A 192 1.59 -3.63 23.46
CA THR A 192 0.34 -4.36 23.65
C THR A 192 -0.87 -3.62 23.12
N ASP A 193 -0.75 -2.32 22.90
CA ASP A 193 -1.83 -1.46 22.42
C ASP A 193 -1.32 -0.39 21.43
N PHE A 194 -0.91 -0.86 20.26
CA PHE A 194 -0.42 0.03 19.20
C PHE A 194 -1.52 0.92 18.60
N LEU A 195 -2.80 0.60 18.81
CA LEU A 195 -3.93 1.42 18.33
C LEU A 195 -3.99 2.77 19.04
N THR A 196 -3.47 2.87 20.25
CA THR A 196 -3.48 4.07 21.10
C THR A 196 -2.18 4.86 21.04
N ILE A 197 -1.29 4.63 20.08
CA ILE A 197 -0.09 5.45 19.90
C ILE A 197 -0.50 6.92 19.80
N ASP A 198 0.08 7.75 20.67
CA ASP A 198 -0.24 9.17 20.88
C ASP A 198 0.95 10.12 20.62
N SER A 199 2.07 9.60 20.19
CA SER A 199 3.32 10.34 19.93
C SER A 199 3.76 10.19 18.49
N LEU A 200 3.92 11.32 17.79
CA LEU A 200 4.47 11.33 16.44
C LEU A 200 5.94 10.90 16.40
N GLU A 201 6.69 11.13 17.47
CA GLU A 201 8.06 10.68 17.63
C GLU A 201 8.15 9.14 17.63
N GLU A 202 7.20 8.46 18.27
CA GLU A 202 7.10 6.99 18.22
C GLU A 202 6.73 6.49 16.83
N VAL A 203 5.82 7.18 16.15
CA VAL A 203 5.43 6.84 14.78
C VAL A 203 6.64 6.96 13.84
N MET A 204 7.35 8.07 13.90
CA MET A 204 8.53 8.29 13.06
C MET A 204 9.70 7.39 13.43
N GLY A 205 9.92 7.14 14.72
CA GLY A 205 10.91 6.19 15.19
C GLY A 205 10.64 4.76 14.70
N GLY A 206 9.39 4.32 14.76
CA GLY A 206 8.94 3.03 14.23
C GLY A 206 9.17 2.90 12.72
N HIS A 207 8.85 3.94 11.95
CA HIS A 207 9.12 3.97 10.51
C HIS A 207 10.62 4.00 10.20
N ALA A 208 11.43 4.75 10.94
CA ALA A 208 12.89 4.76 10.78
C ALA A 208 13.50 3.37 11.05
N PHE A 209 13.01 2.67 12.09
CA PHE A 209 13.43 1.30 12.37
C PHE A 209 13.00 0.32 11.28
N LEU A 210 11.77 0.41 10.80
CA LEU A 210 11.28 -0.39 9.67
C LEU A 210 12.15 -0.19 8.43
N ALA A 211 12.46 1.07 8.09
CA ALA A 211 13.35 1.39 6.98
C ALA A 211 14.74 0.75 7.14
N PHE A 212 15.31 0.79 8.35
CA PHE A 212 16.57 0.12 8.64
C PHE A 212 16.48 -1.39 8.39
N VAL A 213 15.41 -2.04 8.84
CA VAL A 213 15.20 -3.48 8.63
C VAL A 213 15.01 -3.79 7.13
N GLU A 214 14.24 -2.98 6.42
CA GLU A 214 14.02 -3.17 4.98
C GLU A 214 15.28 -2.97 4.16
N ILE A 215 16.08 -1.92 4.44
CA ILE A 215 17.33 -1.65 3.72
C ILE A 215 18.36 -2.74 4.00
N THR A 216 18.55 -3.10 5.27
CA THR A 216 19.51 -4.15 5.64
C THR A 216 19.06 -5.52 5.14
N GLY A 217 17.78 -5.85 5.27
CA GLY A 217 17.19 -7.07 4.74
C GLY A 217 17.25 -7.12 3.21
N GLY A 218 17.00 -6.00 2.55
CA GLY A 218 17.11 -5.88 1.10
C GLY A 218 18.55 -6.13 0.61
N ALA A 219 19.52 -5.50 1.24
CA ALA A 219 20.94 -5.76 0.95
C ALA A 219 21.33 -7.21 1.19
N TRP A 220 20.85 -7.80 2.29
CA TRP A 220 21.04 -9.22 2.59
C TRP A 220 20.48 -10.12 1.49
N HIS A 221 19.24 -9.94 1.07
CA HIS A 221 18.59 -10.74 0.05
C HIS A 221 19.23 -10.60 -1.33
N ILE A 222 19.84 -9.45 -1.64
CA ILE A 222 20.59 -9.25 -2.89
C ILE A 222 21.96 -9.95 -2.83
N ALA A 223 22.65 -9.84 -1.69
CA ALA A 223 24.03 -10.33 -1.55
C ALA A 223 24.14 -11.83 -1.31
N THR A 224 23.10 -12.45 -0.74
CA THR A 224 23.13 -13.84 -0.33
C THR A 224 22.28 -14.74 -1.23
N LYS A 225 22.83 -15.91 -1.57
CA LYS A 225 22.04 -16.96 -2.18
C LYS A 225 21.27 -17.71 -1.11
N GLN A 226 20.07 -18.16 -1.44
CA GLN A 226 19.30 -19.03 -0.57
C GLN A 226 20.04 -20.35 -0.37
N VAL A 227 20.37 -20.67 0.86
CA VAL A 227 21.06 -21.90 1.26
C VAL A 227 20.22 -22.69 2.26
N GLY A 228 20.44 -23.97 2.36
CA GLY A 228 19.84 -24.81 3.40
C GLY A 228 18.39 -25.17 3.12
N GLU A 229 17.52 -24.90 4.09
CA GLU A 229 16.13 -25.39 4.10
C GLU A 229 15.31 -24.97 2.88
N PHE A 230 15.51 -23.76 2.36
CA PHE A 230 14.76 -23.28 1.19
C PHE A 230 15.08 -24.02 -0.09
N THR A 231 16.30 -24.53 -0.25
CA THR A 231 16.65 -25.36 -1.40
C THR A 231 15.92 -26.71 -1.38
N LYS A 232 15.51 -27.19 -0.20
CA LYS A 232 14.71 -28.40 -0.04
C LYS A 232 13.30 -28.25 -0.57
N PHE A 233 12.82 -27.02 -0.73
CA PHE A 233 11.47 -26.72 -1.22
C PHE A 233 11.41 -26.58 -2.74
N LYS A 234 12.54 -26.52 -3.41
CA LYS A 234 12.61 -26.50 -4.88
C LYS A 234 11.86 -27.71 -5.46
N GLY A 235 10.90 -27.45 -6.33
CA GLY A 235 10.09 -28.50 -6.95
C GLY A 235 8.99 -29.13 -6.06
N LYS A 236 8.78 -28.62 -4.83
CA LYS A 236 7.73 -29.12 -3.93
C LYS A 236 6.46 -28.29 -3.92
N GLY A 237 6.30 -27.35 -4.87
CA GLY A 237 5.12 -26.49 -4.98
C GLY A 237 5.00 -25.38 -3.92
N LEU A 238 5.96 -25.26 -3.01
CA LEU A 238 5.99 -24.20 -2.00
C LEU A 238 6.51 -22.87 -2.55
N LEU A 239 7.26 -22.92 -3.65
CA LEU A 239 7.66 -21.77 -4.43
C LEU A 239 7.00 -21.87 -5.81
N SER A 240 5.93 -21.14 -6.00
CA SER A 240 5.18 -21.01 -7.24
C SER A 240 4.55 -19.61 -7.28
N ALA A 241 4.10 -19.19 -8.45
CA ALA A 241 3.35 -17.94 -8.58
C ALA A 241 2.14 -17.90 -7.65
N GLU A 242 1.45 -19.00 -7.52
CA GLU A 242 0.25 -19.14 -6.67
C GLU A 242 0.59 -19.06 -5.19
N ALA A 243 1.68 -19.73 -4.76
CA ALA A 243 2.11 -19.70 -3.36
C ALA A 243 2.52 -18.27 -2.97
N VAL A 244 3.29 -17.58 -3.80
CA VAL A 244 3.69 -16.18 -3.57
C VAL A 244 2.47 -15.26 -3.53
N LEU A 245 1.51 -15.43 -4.45
CA LEU A 245 0.26 -14.68 -4.44
C LEU A 245 -0.57 -14.97 -3.19
N SER A 246 -0.68 -16.22 -2.77
CA SER A 246 -1.45 -16.60 -1.58
C SER A 246 -0.86 -15.96 -0.32
N TRP A 247 0.45 -15.98 -0.14
CA TRP A 247 1.09 -15.34 1.00
C TRP A 247 0.93 -13.83 0.97
N SER A 248 1.02 -13.22 -0.22
CA SER A 248 0.82 -11.79 -0.41
C SER A 248 -0.62 -11.37 -0.09
N LEU A 249 -1.60 -12.13 -0.53
CA LEU A 249 -3.02 -11.88 -0.23
C LEU A 249 -3.32 -12.04 1.26
N ALA A 250 -2.73 -13.04 1.92
CA ALA A 250 -2.85 -13.20 3.37
C ALA A 250 -2.28 -12.00 4.13
N GLY A 251 -1.09 -11.56 3.75
CA GLY A 251 -0.43 -10.40 4.35
C GLY A 251 -1.22 -9.12 4.16
N ILE A 252 -1.63 -8.83 2.93
CA ILE A 252 -2.44 -7.65 2.60
C ILE A 252 -3.79 -7.70 3.29
N GLY A 253 -4.46 -8.86 3.31
CA GLY A 253 -5.75 -9.01 3.97
C GLY A 253 -5.67 -8.74 5.46
N TRP A 254 -4.67 -9.31 6.13
CA TRP A 254 -4.44 -9.07 7.54
C TRP A 254 -4.10 -7.60 7.84
N MET A 255 -3.20 -7.00 7.06
CA MET A 255 -2.82 -5.60 7.23
C MET A 255 -3.98 -4.65 6.96
N ALA A 256 -4.86 -4.95 6.01
CA ALA A 256 -6.06 -4.15 5.76
C ALA A 256 -7.03 -4.19 6.95
N ILE A 257 -7.21 -5.35 7.60
CA ILE A 257 -8.02 -5.47 8.81
C ILE A 257 -7.40 -4.66 9.96
N ILE A 258 -6.09 -4.74 10.16
CA ILE A 258 -5.39 -3.92 11.15
C ILE A 258 -5.56 -2.43 10.84
N ALA A 259 -5.42 -2.03 9.58
CA ALA A 259 -5.61 -0.64 9.16
C ALA A 259 -7.05 -0.17 9.39
N ALA A 260 -8.06 -1.03 9.25
CA ALA A 260 -9.44 -0.71 9.56
C ALA A 260 -9.62 -0.34 11.04
N PHE A 261 -9.06 -1.14 11.95
CA PHE A 261 -9.14 -0.86 13.38
C PHE A 261 -8.28 0.33 13.78
N TRP A 262 -7.10 0.48 13.19
CA TRP A 262 -6.24 1.63 13.45
C TRP A 262 -6.93 2.93 13.04
N SER A 263 -7.43 3.03 11.81
CA SER A 263 -8.14 4.21 11.34
C SER A 263 -9.43 4.48 12.09
N ALA A 264 -10.10 3.44 12.62
CA ALA A 264 -11.29 3.61 13.44
C ALA A 264 -10.99 4.25 14.82
N ALA A 265 -9.89 3.86 15.46
CA ALA A 265 -9.65 4.18 16.86
C ALA A 265 -8.58 5.27 17.08
N ASN A 266 -7.52 5.30 16.26
CA ASN A 266 -6.38 6.19 16.50
C ASN A 266 -6.72 7.64 16.14
N THR A 267 -6.33 8.58 17.01
CA THR A 267 -6.58 10.02 16.84
C THR A 267 -5.32 10.85 16.65
N THR A 268 -4.16 10.22 16.61
CA THR A 268 -2.88 10.90 16.40
C THR A 268 -2.49 10.92 14.94
N VAL A 269 -2.45 9.76 14.27
CA VAL A 269 -2.24 9.66 12.82
C VAL A 269 -3.52 9.83 12.00
N TYR A 270 -4.67 9.80 12.68
CA TYR A 270 -5.98 10.12 12.11
C TYR A 270 -6.63 11.21 12.97
N PRO A 271 -6.18 12.48 12.86
CA PRO A 271 -6.72 13.58 13.65
C PRO A 271 -8.23 13.71 13.52
N VAL A 272 -8.92 13.98 14.65
CA VAL A 272 -10.38 14.10 14.68
C VAL A 272 -10.88 15.22 13.77
N GLU A 273 -10.18 16.35 13.73
CA GLU A 273 -10.50 17.51 12.91
C GLU A 273 -10.46 17.22 11.40
N TYR A 274 -9.74 16.18 10.96
CA TYR A 274 -9.62 15.81 9.54
C TYR A 274 -10.39 14.54 9.18
N PHE A 275 -10.54 13.62 10.13
CA PHE A 275 -11.14 12.30 9.88
C PHE A 275 -12.49 12.09 10.55
N GLY A 276 -12.86 12.95 11.48
CA GLY A 276 -14.05 12.77 12.31
C GLY A 276 -13.78 12.04 13.61
N GLU A 277 -14.80 11.88 14.43
CA GLU A 277 -14.71 11.25 15.75
C GLU A 277 -14.28 9.78 15.67
N PRO A 278 -13.50 9.29 16.65
CA PRO A 278 -13.12 7.89 16.72
C PRO A 278 -14.33 6.99 16.86
N LEU A 279 -14.23 5.79 16.29
CA LEU A 279 -15.28 4.77 16.29
C LEU A 279 -14.94 3.68 17.30
N GLU A 280 -15.96 3.05 17.87
CA GLU A 280 -15.78 1.87 18.68
C GLU A 280 -15.27 0.70 17.84
N LEU A 281 -14.36 -0.11 18.41
CA LEU A 281 -13.88 -1.31 17.72
C LEU A 281 -14.95 -2.40 17.72
N LYS A 282 -15.42 -2.77 16.53
CA LYS A 282 -16.45 -3.77 16.35
C LYS A 282 -16.00 -4.87 15.39
N PHE A 283 -16.25 -6.11 15.77
CA PHE A 283 -16.07 -7.28 14.93
C PHE A 283 -17.42 -7.76 14.41
N SER A 284 -17.79 -7.36 13.20
CA SER A 284 -18.99 -7.82 12.52
C SER A 284 -18.79 -7.83 11.01
N ILE A 285 -19.76 -8.39 10.27
CA ILE A 285 -19.72 -8.37 8.80
C ILE A 285 -19.77 -6.92 8.25
N SER A 286 -20.35 -6.01 9.02
CA SER A 286 -20.48 -4.59 8.65
C SER A 286 -20.24 -3.71 9.89
N PRO A 287 -18.98 -3.60 10.36
CA PRO A 287 -18.69 -3.09 11.69
C PRO A 287 -19.11 -1.64 11.92
N TYR A 288 -19.08 -0.78 10.88
CA TYR A 288 -19.31 0.67 11.03
C TYR A 288 -20.41 1.22 10.11
N TRP A 289 -21.16 0.34 9.43
CA TRP A 289 -22.18 0.75 8.45
C TRP A 289 -23.48 1.26 9.09
N ILE A 290 -23.75 0.84 10.34
CA ILE A 290 -25.00 1.09 11.06
C ILE A 290 -24.82 2.15 12.16
N ASP A 291 -23.64 2.26 12.76
CA ASP A 291 -23.35 3.14 13.90
C ASP A 291 -22.45 4.30 13.48
N THR A 292 -22.73 4.90 12.38
CA THR A 292 -22.01 6.08 11.94
C THR A 292 -22.45 7.29 12.71
N VAL A 293 -21.50 8.15 13.02
CA VAL A 293 -21.79 9.49 13.49
C VAL A 293 -22.69 10.13 12.44
N ASP A 294 -23.89 10.51 12.84
CA ASP A 294 -24.86 11.17 11.98
C ASP A 294 -24.26 12.50 11.50
N LEU A 295 -23.65 12.48 10.33
CA LEU A 295 -23.39 13.71 9.62
C LEU A 295 -24.72 14.26 9.11
N PRO A 296 -24.85 15.59 9.02
CA PRO A 296 -25.96 16.19 8.30
C PRO A 296 -26.10 15.50 6.94
N ASP A 297 -27.28 15.09 6.55
CA ASP A 297 -27.58 14.37 5.29
C ASP A 297 -27.29 12.86 5.27
N GLY A 298 -26.97 12.22 6.39
CA GLY A 298 -26.75 10.77 6.49
C GLY A 298 -25.47 10.28 5.81
N GLU A 299 -24.50 11.16 5.62
CA GLU A 299 -23.17 10.80 5.08
C GLU A 299 -22.25 10.24 6.16
N PHE A 300 -21.25 9.45 5.74
CA PHE A 300 -20.24 8.88 6.61
C PHE A 300 -19.02 9.80 6.72
N THR A 301 -18.40 9.85 7.90
CA THR A 301 -17.11 10.53 8.07
C THR A 301 -16.01 9.83 7.25
N SER A 302 -14.89 10.54 7.00
CA SER A 302 -13.70 9.95 6.42
C SER A 302 -13.25 8.71 7.20
N ARG A 303 -13.27 8.76 8.52
CA ARG A 303 -12.89 7.65 9.41
C ARG A 303 -13.78 6.43 9.20
N ALA A 304 -15.09 6.61 9.12
CA ALA A 304 -16.03 5.52 8.87
C ALA A 304 -15.82 4.89 7.49
N TRP A 305 -15.59 5.69 6.45
CA TRP A 305 -15.25 5.21 5.13
C TRP A 305 -13.97 4.38 5.13
N LEU A 306 -12.89 4.88 5.72
CA LEU A 306 -11.60 4.19 5.79
C LEU A 306 -11.72 2.86 6.55
N ALA A 307 -12.36 2.87 7.70
CA ALA A 307 -12.53 1.67 8.52
C ALA A 307 -13.33 0.59 7.77
N ASN A 308 -14.47 0.95 7.18
CA ASN A 308 -15.30 0.01 6.44
C ASN A 308 -14.60 -0.52 5.18
N VAL A 309 -14.03 0.35 4.36
CA VAL A 309 -13.38 -0.05 3.10
C VAL A 309 -12.21 -0.99 3.37
N HIS A 310 -11.35 -0.68 4.35
CA HIS A 310 -10.22 -1.54 4.68
C HIS A 310 -10.66 -2.87 5.30
N TYR A 311 -11.70 -2.87 6.11
CA TYR A 311 -12.26 -4.11 6.64
C TYR A 311 -12.78 -5.03 5.52
N TYR A 312 -13.53 -4.48 4.55
CA TYR A 312 -14.01 -5.25 3.40
C TYR A 312 -12.88 -5.72 2.51
N PHE A 313 -11.90 -4.88 2.20
CA PHE A 313 -10.73 -5.29 1.42
C PHE A 313 -9.96 -6.41 2.10
N GLY A 314 -9.77 -6.32 3.41
CA GLY A 314 -9.13 -7.37 4.18
C GLY A 314 -9.91 -8.69 4.13
N SER A 315 -11.21 -8.64 4.32
CA SER A 315 -12.09 -9.80 4.28
C SER A 315 -12.13 -10.46 2.91
N VAL A 316 -12.23 -9.68 1.84
CA VAL A 316 -12.21 -10.17 0.44
C VAL A 316 -10.86 -10.78 0.11
N SER A 317 -9.76 -10.13 0.44
CA SER A 317 -8.42 -10.66 0.19
C SER A 317 -8.18 -11.97 0.91
N TYR A 318 -8.66 -12.10 2.15
CA TYR A 318 -8.57 -13.32 2.92
C TYR A 318 -9.41 -14.46 2.32
N THR A 319 -10.58 -14.15 1.79
CA THR A 319 -11.45 -15.13 1.10
C THR A 319 -10.77 -15.64 -0.17
N HIS A 320 -10.14 -14.75 -0.95
CA HIS A 320 -9.42 -15.14 -2.16
C HIS A 320 -8.15 -15.97 -1.89
N LEU A 321 -7.57 -15.89 -0.70
CA LEU A 321 -6.47 -16.75 -0.28
C LEU A 321 -6.87 -18.24 -0.28
N THR A 322 -8.10 -18.56 0.10
CA THR A 322 -8.56 -19.95 0.26
C THR A 322 -8.94 -20.60 -1.06
N LEU A 323 -9.31 -19.85 -2.08
CA LEU A 323 -9.75 -20.38 -3.38
C LEU A 323 -8.66 -21.14 -4.14
N PRO A 324 -7.41 -20.64 -4.26
CA PRO A 324 -6.34 -21.38 -4.93
C PRO A 324 -5.94 -22.68 -4.22
N THR A 325 -6.05 -22.73 -2.89
CA THR A 325 -5.69 -23.91 -2.10
C THR A 325 -6.71 -25.04 -2.17
N ILE A 326 -7.98 -24.73 -2.40
CA ILE A 326 -9.04 -25.74 -2.54
C ILE A 326 -8.96 -26.46 -3.90
N TYR A 327 -8.47 -25.81 -4.94
CA TYR A 327 -8.35 -26.39 -6.29
C TYR A 327 -6.99 -26.98 -6.61
N SER A 328 -6.05 -26.98 -5.66
CA SER A 328 -4.70 -27.58 -5.80
C SER A 328 -4.60 -28.99 -5.19
N VAL A 329 -5.71 -29.59 -4.77
CA VAL A 329 -5.79 -30.96 -4.24
C VAL A 329 -6.21 -31.95 -5.32
#